data_d1698085f103baf54ac4c1afbb75ce60
#
_entry.id   d1698085f103baf54ac4c1afbb75ce60
#
_cell.length_a   1.000
_cell.length_b   1.000
_cell.length_c   1.000
_cell.angle_alpha   90.00
_cell.angle_beta   90.00
_cell.angle_gamma   90.00
#
_symmetry.space_group_name_H-M   'P 1'
#
loop_
_entity.id
_entity.type
_entity.pdbx_description
1 polymer ?
#
loop_
_entity_poly.entity_id
_entity_poly.type
_entity_poly.pdbx_seq_one_letter_code
_entity_poly.pdbx_strand_id
1 'polypeptide(L)'
;MVGRLLFPAAATPAPMTGETGISPHAHVDSSAHVEAGAIVEAGAIIGPRASIGSGTVIAPHAVIGPSCQFGRDGYVGPGASIQYALIGNRVIIHGGARIGQDGFGFVAGAKGPERVPQIGRVIIQDDVEIGSNTTVDRGAMSDTIIGQGTKIDNLVQIAHNVRIGRNCIIAGLSGISGSVTVGDNVTMGGGVGLADHLTIGTGAKLAARSGFMSNVPAGEIWGGYPAQPMAEAMREIAALRRLARARKSGDGGKN
;
A
#
# COMPACT_ATOMS: atom_id res chain seq x y z
N MET A 1 -10.22 -19.73 10.82
CA MET A 1 -11.50 -20.29 10.34
C MET A 1 -12.54 -20.34 11.46
N VAL A 2 -12.23 -20.87 12.63
CA VAL A 2 -13.16 -20.97 13.78
C VAL A 2 -13.67 -19.60 14.26
N GLY A 3 -12.85 -18.57 14.31
CA GLY A 3 -13.26 -17.23 14.74
C GLY A 3 -14.40 -16.61 13.90
N ARG A 4 -14.41 -16.82 12.57
CA ARG A 4 -15.50 -16.35 11.71
C ARG A 4 -16.84 -17.07 11.96
N LEU A 5 -16.78 -18.32 12.40
CA LEU A 5 -17.97 -19.09 12.75
C LEU A 5 -18.53 -18.65 14.10
N LEU A 6 -17.67 -18.36 15.07
CA LEU A 6 -18.06 -17.96 16.43
C LEU A 6 -18.43 -16.48 16.52
N PHE A 7 -17.79 -15.62 15.72
CA PHE A 7 -17.97 -14.17 15.75
C PHE A 7 -18.13 -13.61 14.33
N PRO A 8 -19.20 -13.95 13.61
CA PRO A 8 -19.38 -13.52 12.23
C PRO A 8 -19.42 -11.99 12.08
N ALA A 9 -20.00 -11.30 13.06
CA ALA A 9 -20.03 -9.83 13.07
C ALA A 9 -18.66 -9.15 13.24
N ALA A 10 -17.65 -9.87 13.73
CA ALA A 10 -16.29 -9.36 13.86
C ALA A 10 -15.43 -9.63 12.62
N ALA A 11 -15.94 -10.36 11.64
CA ALA A 11 -15.20 -10.76 10.45
C ALA A 11 -15.17 -9.69 9.34
N THR A 12 -16.09 -8.73 9.39
CA THR A 12 -16.19 -7.61 8.44
C THR A 12 -16.44 -6.33 9.21
N PRO A 13 -15.80 -5.20 8.83
CA PRO A 13 -16.10 -3.92 9.43
C PRO A 13 -17.59 -3.58 9.24
N ALA A 14 -18.23 -3.08 10.30
CA ALA A 14 -19.63 -2.66 10.31
C ALA A 14 -19.73 -1.11 10.28
N PRO A 15 -20.91 -0.55 9.93
CA PRO A 15 -21.17 0.87 10.10
C PRO A 15 -20.91 1.30 11.55
N MET A 16 -20.29 2.46 11.74
CA MET A 16 -19.89 2.94 13.07
C MET A 16 -21.05 3.62 13.81
N THR A 17 -21.95 4.29 13.07
CA THR A 17 -23.09 5.03 13.65
C THR A 17 -24.36 4.18 13.74
N GLY A 18 -24.39 3.01 13.10
CA GLY A 18 -25.58 2.18 12.99
C GLY A 18 -26.63 2.72 12.02
N GLU A 19 -26.33 3.82 11.30
CA GLU A 19 -27.22 4.36 10.27
C GLU A 19 -27.31 3.41 9.07
N THR A 20 -28.40 3.51 8.32
CA THR A 20 -28.63 2.77 7.08
C THR A 20 -28.85 3.76 5.92
N GLY A 21 -28.38 3.39 4.72
CA GLY A 21 -28.50 4.27 3.56
C GLY A 21 -27.55 5.49 3.61
N ILE A 22 -28.01 6.62 3.09
CA ILE A 22 -27.21 7.85 3.04
C ILE A 22 -27.62 8.76 4.19
N SER A 23 -26.67 9.06 5.07
CA SER A 23 -26.88 10.01 6.17
C SER A 23 -27.24 11.39 5.64
N PRO A 24 -28.22 12.10 6.26
CA PRO A 24 -28.53 13.48 5.90
C PRO A 24 -27.37 14.46 6.20
N HIS A 25 -26.37 14.03 6.97
CA HIS A 25 -25.17 14.79 7.28
C HIS A 25 -23.97 14.42 6.38
N ALA A 26 -24.14 13.54 5.42
CA ALA A 26 -23.16 13.27 4.38
C ALA A 26 -23.31 14.28 3.23
N HIS A 27 -22.21 14.59 2.55
CA HIS A 27 -22.25 15.36 1.31
C HIS A 27 -22.10 14.42 0.11
N VAL A 28 -23.17 14.24 -0.65
CA VAL A 28 -23.14 13.42 -1.88
C VAL A 28 -23.46 14.32 -3.07
N ASP A 29 -22.52 14.44 -4.01
CA ASP A 29 -22.72 15.23 -5.23
C ASP A 29 -23.87 14.66 -6.05
N SER A 30 -24.69 15.53 -6.63
CA SER A 30 -25.88 15.15 -7.40
C SER A 30 -25.59 14.29 -8.63
N SER A 31 -24.36 14.32 -9.14
CA SER A 31 -23.92 13.49 -10.26
C SER A 31 -23.27 12.17 -9.80
N ALA A 32 -23.12 11.92 -8.50
CA ALA A 32 -22.62 10.67 -7.97
C ALA A 32 -23.69 9.57 -8.05
N HIS A 33 -23.25 8.34 -8.24
CA HIS A 33 -24.12 7.17 -8.27
C HIS A 33 -23.87 6.29 -7.05
N VAL A 34 -24.82 6.23 -6.12
CA VAL A 34 -24.77 5.36 -4.94
C VAL A 34 -25.84 4.28 -5.10
N GLU A 35 -25.41 3.02 -5.26
CA GLU A 35 -26.34 1.90 -5.41
C GLU A 35 -27.17 1.69 -4.13
N ALA A 36 -28.40 1.21 -4.32
CA ALA A 36 -29.27 0.83 -3.20
C ALA A 36 -28.58 -0.23 -2.31
N GLY A 37 -28.66 -0.06 -0.98
CA GLY A 37 -27.98 -0.92 -0.01
C GLY A 37 -26.55 -0.49 0.35
N ALA A 38 -25.99 0.53 -0.30
CA ALA A 38 -24.79 1.18 0.20
C ALA A 38 -25.09 2.07 1.41
N ILE A 39 -24.13 2.23 2.31
CA ILE A 39 -24.25 3.05 3.52
C ILE A 39 -23.20 4.18 3.44
N VAL A 40 -23.66 5.42 3.58
CA VAL A 40 -22.80 6.61 3.62
C VAL A 40 -23.05 7.33 4.92
N GLU A 41 -22.10 7.24 5.84
CA GLU A 41 -22.27 7.75 7.20
C GLU A 41 -21.99 9.26 7.32
N ALA A 42 -22.33 9.83 8.47
CA ALA A 42 -22.27 11.26 8.71
C ALA A 42 -20.90 11.89 8.43
N GLY A 43 -20.87 13.04 7.77
CA GLY A 43 -19.65 13.76 7.42
C GLY A 43 -18.83 13.16 6.28
N ALA A 44 -19.23 12.02 5.69
CA ALA A 44 -18.61 11.49 4.50
C ALA A 44 -18.87 12.38 3.28
N ILE A 45 -17.92 12.43 2.35
CA ILE A 45 -17.99 13.22 1.12
C ILE A 45 -17.87 12.30 -0.09
N ILE A 46 -18.86 12.33 -0.97
CA ILE A 46 -18.84 11.64 -2.26
C ILE A 46 -18.82 12.68 -3.38
N GLY A 47 -17.71 12.73 -4.10
CA GLY A 47 -17.47 13.74 -5.15
C GLY A 47 -18.21 13.48 -6.45
N PRO A 48 -18.16 14.44 -7.38
CA PRO A 48 -18.84 14.37 -8.67
C PRO A 48 -18.52 13.11 -9.47
N ARG A 49 -19.55 12.50 -10.04
CA ARG A 49 -19.45 11.28 -10.87
C ARG A 49 -18.78 10.09 -10.18
N ALA A 50 -18.64 10.12 -8.86
CA ALA A 50 -18.19 8.93 -8.12
C ALA A 50 -19.28 7.85 -8.13
N SER A 51 -18.88 6.58 -8.07
CA SER A 51 -19.79 5.44 -8.08
C SER A 51 -19.49 4.53 -6.89
N ILE A 52 -20.52 4.20 -6.10
CA ILE A 52 -20.42 3.34 -4.91
C ILE A 52 -21.36 2.15 -5.08
N GLY A 53 -20.82 0.93 -5.06
CA GLY A 53 -21.58 -0.30 -5.20
C GLY A 53 -22.36 -0.67 -3.94
N SER A 54 -23.41 -1.49 -4.12
CA SER A 54 -24.27 -1.96 -3.04
C SER A 54 -23.50 -2.70 -1.94
N GLY A 55 -23.99 -2.66 -0.71
CA GLY A 55 -23.34 -3.29 0.45
C GLY A 55 -22.06 -2.59 0.92
N THR A 56 -21.58 -1.59 0.20
CA THR A 56 -20.36 -0.84 0.59
C THR A 56 -20.68 0.20 1.65
N VAL A 57 -19.83 0.28 2.67
CA VAL A 57 -19.91 1.23 3.78
C VAL A 57 -18.84 2.30 3.62
N ILE A 58 -19.27 3.56 3.58
CA ILE A 58 -18.38 4.73 3.62
C ILE A 58 -18.52 5.34 5.01
N ALA A 59 -17.53 5.12 5.86
CA ALA A 59 -17.53 5.52 7.27
C ALA A 59 -17.41 7.05 7.46
N PRO A 60 -17.65 7.57 8.68
CA PRO A 60 -17.67 9.00 8.92
C PRO A 60 -16.41 9.73 8.46
N HIS A 61 -16.61 10.89 7.84
CA HIS A 61 -15.53 11.77 7.34
C HIS A 61 -14.60 11.14 6.29
N ALA A 62 -14.95 10.00 5.70
CA ALA A 62 -14.24 9.49 4.54
C ALA A 62 -14.54 10.34 3.30
N VAL A 63 -13.55 10.47 2.41
CA VAL A 63 -13.66 11.30 1.19
C VAL A 63 -13.42 10.45 -0.03
N ILE A 64 -14.44 10.35 -0.89
CA ILE A 64 -14.34 9.73 -2.22
C ILE A 64 -14.29 10.83 -3.26
N GLY A 65 -13.16 10.96 -3.94
CA GLY A 65 -12.93 12.00 -4.93
C GLY A 65 -13.72 11.83 -6.23
N PRO A 66 -13.67 12.83 -7.12
CA PRO A 66 -14.40 12.81 -8.38
C PRO A 66 -14.06 11.60 -9.25
N SER A 67 -15.09 11.02 -9.88
CA SER A 67 -14.98 9.89 -10.83
C SER A 67 -14.32 8.63 -10.27
N CYS A 68 -14.11 8.52 -8.97
CA CYS A 68 -13.70 7.27 -8.33
C CYS A 68 -14.81 6.22 -8.45
N GLN A 69 -14.42 4.96 -8.64
CA GLN A 69 -15.36 3.85 -8.65
C GLN A 69 -15.02 2.90 -7.52
N PHE A 70 -15.98 2.58 -6.69
CA PHE A 70 -15.86 1.61 -5.61
C PHE A 70 -16.87 0.48 -5.82
N GLY A 71 -16.40 -0.77 -5.84
CA GLY A 71 -17.23 -1.97 -6.03
C GLY A 71 -18.19 -2.23 -4.89
N ARG A 72 -18.70 -3.44 -4.81
CA ARG A 72 -19.72 -3.89 -3.85
C ARG A 72 -19.10 -4.52 -2.61
N ASP A 73 -19.89 -4.53 -1.52
CA ASP A 73 -19.55 -5.20 -0.25
C ASP A 73 -18.22 -4.76 0.34
N GLY A 74 -17.82 -3.51 0.11
CA GLY A 74 -16.58 -2.94 0.60
C GLY A 74 -16.73 -2.10 1.85
N TYR A 75 -15.62 -1.61 2.37
CA TYR A 75 -15.56 -0.73 3.53
C TYR A 75 -14.49 0.35 3.36
N VAL A 76 -14.85 1.58 3.62
CA VAL A 76 -13.92 2.72 3.70
C VAL A 76 -13.99 3.30 5.10
N GLY A 77 -12.92 3.13 5.85
CA GLY A 77 -12.81 3.56 7.25
C GLY A 77 -12.80 5.07 7.45
N PRO A 78 -13.01 5.52 8.70
CA PRO A 78 -13.18 6.94 8.99
C PRO A 78 -11.95 7.76 8.59
N GLY A 79 -12.21 8.92 8.01
CA GLY A 79 -11.16 9.87 7.59
C GLY A 79 -10.24 9.38 6.48
N ALA A 80 -10.48 8.22 5.86
CA ALA A 80 -9.73 7.80 4.68
C ALA A 80 -10.06 8.68 3.47
N SER A 81 -9.11 8.86 2.55
CA SER A 81 -9.34 9.60 1.31
C SER A 81 -8.92 8.79 0.09
N ILE A 82 -9.79 8.79 -0.92
CA ILE A 82 -9.65 8.02 -2.15
C ILE A 82 -9.82 8.98 -3.33
N GLN A 83 -8.82 9.08 -4.19
CA GLN A 83 -8.80 9.94 -5.36
C GLN A 83 -8.24 9.16 -6.55
N TYR A 84 -8.68 9.50 -7.76
CA TYR A 84 -8.15 8.91 -9.00
C TYR A 84 -8.03 7.37 -8.95
N ALA A 85 -9.03 6.69 -8.40
CA ALA A 85 -8.95 5.26 -8.14
C ALA A 85 -10.13 4.48 -8.71
N LEU A 86 -9.85 3.24 -9.13
CA LEU A 86 -10.80 2.20 -9.45
C LEU A 86 -10.62 1.06 -8.44
N ILE A 87 -11.66 0.75 -7.68
CA ILE A 87 -11.62 -0.19 -6.57
C ILE A 87 -12.63 -1.31 -6.79
N GLY A 88 -12.19 -2.54 -6.66
CA GLY A 88 -12.99 -3.75 -6.82
C GLY A 88 -13.98 -4.01 -5.69
N ASN A 89 -14.49 -5.24 -5.66
CA ASN A 89 -15.46 -5.71 -4.67
C ASN A 89 -14.78 -6.21 -3.39
N ARG A 90 -15.48 -6.16 -2.27
CA ARG A 90 -15.02 -6.67 -0.96
C ARG A 90 -13.66 -6.11 -0.52
N VAL A 91 -13.35 -4.90 -0.97
CA VAL A 91 -12.14 -4.19 -0.57
C VAL A 91 -12.38 -3.50 0.77
N ILE A 92 -11.42 -3.65 1.68
CA ILE A 92 -11.43 -3.00 2.98
C ILE A 92 -10.29 -1.98 3.03
N ILE A 93 -10.63 -0.72 3.26
CA ILE A 93 -9.67 0.38 3.45
C ILE A 93 -9.88 0.93 4.84
N HIS A 94 -8.89 0.74 5.72
CA HIS A 94 -8.98 1.19 7.10
C HIS A 94 -8.81 2.71 7.25
N GLY A 95 -9.17 3.20 8.45
CA GLY A 95 -9.21 4.62 8.74
C GLY A 95 -7.88 5.35 8.49
N GLY A 96 -7.98 6.58 7.99
CA GLY A 96 -6.82 7.43 7.72
C GLY A 96 -5.99 7.06 6.49
N ALA A 97 -6.27 5.95 5.79
CA ALA A 97 -5.54 5.59 4.57
C ALA A 97 -5.70 6.67 3.48
N ARG A 98 -4.65 6.87 2.68
CA ARG A 98 -4.59 7.86 1.60
C ARG A 98 -4.33 7.16 0.28
N ILE A 99 -5.30 7.18 -0.62
CA ILE A 99 -5.22 6.49 -1.91
C ILE A 99 -5.32 7.51 -3.04
N GLY A 100 -4.33 7.49 -3.94
CA GLY A 100 -4.39 8.22 -5.20
C GLY A 100 -3.87 9.66 -5.17
N GLN A 101 -3.16 10.09 -4.10
CA GLN A 101 -2.40 11.34 -4.16
C GLN A 101 -1.27 11.22 -5.19
N ASP A 102 -0.76 12.37 -5.66
CA ASP A 102 0.36 12.43 -6.59
C ASP A 102 1.61 11.76 -6.02
N GLY A 103 2.25 10.93 -6.81
CA GLY A 103 3.55 10.34 -6.49
C GLY A 103 4.66 11.38 -6.39
N PHE A 104 5.75 11.00 -5.73
CA PHE A 104 6.95 11.81 -5.56
C PHE A 104 7.78 11.77 -6.86
N GLY A 105 7.34 12.54 -7.86
CA GLY A 105 7.98 12.65 -9.18
C GLY A 105 8.56 14.05 -9.40
N PHE A 106 9.89 14.17 -9.44
CA PHE A 106 10.60 15.40 -9.73
C PHE A 106 11.76 15.15 -10.68
N VAL A 107 12.05 16.12 -11.54
CA VAL A 107 13.21 16.14 -12.44
C VAL A 107 14.06 17.38 -12.17
N ALA A 108 15.33 17.35 -12.53
CA ALA A 108 16.19 18.51 -12.44
C ALA A 108 15.76 19.56 -13.47
N GLY A 109 15.33 20.70 -13.01
CA GLY A 109 15.00 21.85 -13.86
C GLY A 109 16.03 22.97 -13.70
N ALA A 110 15.95 23.99 -14.54
CA ALA A 110 16.90 25.12 -14.56
C ALA A 110 16.92 25.94 -13.25
N LYS A 111 15.81 25.92 -12.49
CA LYS A 111 15.67 26.68 -11.23
C LYS A 111 15.52 25.77 -9.99
N GLY A 112 15.78 24.49 -10.11
CA GLY A 112 15.60 23.49 -9.06
C GLY A 112 14.66 22.34 -9.47
N PRO A 113 14.23 21.47 -8.54
CA PRO A 113 13.34 20.36 -8.85
C PRO A 113 12.02 20.82 -9.45
N GLU A 114 11.66 20.30 -10.61
CA GLU A 114 10.38 20.53 -11.28
C GLU A 114 9.50 19.30 -11.14
N ARG A 115 8.19 19.51 -10.81
CA ARG A 115 7.24 18.41 -10.61
C ARG A 115 6.89 17.75 -11.93
N VAL A 116 6.94 16.43 -11.99
CA VAL A 116 6.41 15.62 -13.08
C VAL A 116 4.91 15.40 -12.85
N PRO A 117 4.04 15.78 -13.79
CA PRO A 117 2.60 15.54 -13.67
C PRO A 117 2.29 14.05 -13.45
N GLN A 118 1.37 13.76 -12.54
CA GLN A 118 0.90 12.42 -12.23
C GLN A 118 -0.50 12.27 -12.81
N ILE A 119 -0.66 11.51 -13.89
CA ILE A 119 -1.93 11.39 -14.65
C ILE A 119 -2.51 9.97 -14.65
N GLY A 120 -1.77 8.98 -14.16
CA GLY A 120 -2.24 7.61 -13.95
C GLY A 120 -3.24 7.54 -12.78
N ARG A 121 -3.67 6.34 -12.45
CA ARG A 121 -4.64 6.06 -11.39
C ARG A 121 -4.07 5.07 -10.39
N VAL A 122 -4.87 4.75 -9.36
CA VAL A 122 -4.70 3.56 -8.53
C VAL A 122 -5.78 2.54 -8.91
N ILE A 123 -5.38 1.31 -9.15
CA ILE A 123 -6.29 0.18 -9.38
C ILE A 123 -6.13 -0.81 -8.23
N ILE A 124 -7.19 -1.03 -7.47
CA ILE A 124 -7.24 -2.02 -6.39
C ILE A 124 -8.22 -3.10 -6.78
N GLN A 125 -7.75 -4.33 -6.92
CA GLN A 125 -8.58 -5.46 -7.30
C GLN A 125 -9.40 -5.99 -6.11
N ASP A 126 -10.24 -7.00 -6.37
CA ASP A 126 -11.15 -7.58 -5.37
C ASP A 126 -10.41 -8.14 -4.14
N ASP A 127 -11.11 -8.20 -3.01
CA ASP A 127 -10.64 -8.85 -1.77
C ASP A 127 -9.35 -8.27 -1.16
N VAL A 128 -8.93 -7.08 -1.57
CA VAL A 128 -7.75 -6.39 -1.01
C VAL A 128 -8.10 -5.77 0.34
N GLU A 129 -7.14 -5.76 1.26
CA GLU A 129 -7.25 -5.04 2.53
C GLU A 129 -6.06 -4.09 2.71
N ILE A 130 -6.34 -2.83 3.07
CA ILE A 130 -5.35 -1.77 3.25
C ILE A 130 -5.47 -1.21 4.66
N GLY A 131 -4.40 -1.33 5.42
CA GLY A 131 -4.30 -0.92 6.82
C GLY A 131 -4.37 0.59 7.02
N SER A 132 -4.56 0.97 8.28
CA SER A 132 -4.72 2.38 8.69
C SER A 132 -3.49 3.22 8.35
N ASN A 133 -3.73 4.44 7.89
CA ASN A 133 -2.69 5.41 7.53
C ASN A 133 -1.68 4.92 6.47
N THR A 134 -2.00 3.86 5.74
CA THR A 134 -1.24 3.43 4.57
C THR A 134 -1.49 4.39 3.42
N THR A 135 -0.44 4.68 2.66
CA THR A 135 -0.48 5.60 1.52
C THR A 135 -0.16 4.87 0.22
N VAL A 136 -0.98 5.13 -0.81
CA VAL A 136 -0.82 4.55 -2.15
C VAL A 136 -0.85 5.67 -3.17
N ASP A 137 0.29 5.95 -3.79
CA ASP A 137 0.40 7.01 -4.78
C ASP A 137 -0.17 6.57 -6.13
N ARG A 138 -0.80 7.51 -6.85
CA ARG A 138 -1.19 7.29 -8.25
C ARG A 138 0.05 7.17 -9.14
N GLY A 139 -0.09 6.51 -10.27
CA GLY A 139 0.99 6.43 -11.24
C GLY A 139 1.25 7.74 -11.98
N ALA A 140 2.46 7.89 -12.50
CA ALA A 140 2.82 9.04 -13.34
C ALA A 140 2.08 8.99 -14.70
N MET A 141 2.50 8.08 -15.59
CA MET A 141 1.89 7.89 -16.92
C MET A 141 1.06 6.60 -17.00
N SER A 142 1.33 5.62 -16.16
CA SER A 142 0.60 4.35 -16.05
C SER A 142 0.06 4.19 -14.63
N ASP A 143 -0.81 3.21 -14.41
CA ASP A 143 -1.48 3.02 -13.13
C ASP A 143 -0.59 2.33 -12.09
N THR A 144 -0.79 2.64 -10.80
CA THR A 144 -0.36 1.83 -9.66
C THR A 144 -1.40 0.75 -9.43
N ILE A 145 -0.99 -0.52 -9.29
CA ILE A 145 -1.91 -1.67 -9.27
C ILE A 145 -1.67 -2.54 -8.05
N ILE A 146 -2.75 -2.90 -7.33
CA ILE A 146 -2.74 -3.85 -6.22
C ILE A 146 -3.61 -5.04 -6.60
N GLY A 147 -2.99 -6.22 -6.70
CA GLY A 147 -3.60 -7.47 -7.11
C GLY A 147 -4.56 -8.06 -6.07
N GLN A 148 -5.52 -8.83 -6.57
CA GLN A 148 -6.58 -9.46 -5.79
C GLN A 148 -6.07 -10.21 -4.56
N GLY A 149 -6.80 -10.11 -3.45
CA GLY A 149 -6.55 -10.85 -2.22
C GLY A 149 -5.36 -10.36 -1.39
N THR A 150 -4.61 -9.38 -1.87
CA THR A 150 -3.44 -8.82 -1.18
C THR A 150 -3.84 -8.11 0.10
N LYS A 151 -3.04 -8.31 1.16
CA LYS A 151 -3.21 -7.72 2.49
C LYS A 151 -2.03 -6.81 2.81
N ILE A 152 -2.33 -5.57 3.10
CA ILE A 152 -1.35 -4.52 3.39
C ILE A 152 -1.67 -3.98 4.78
N ASP A 153 -0.70 -4.03 5.66
CA ASP A 153 -0.82 -3.60 7.04
C ASP A 153 -0.74 -2.06 7.15
N ASN A 154 -0.74 -1.56 8.37
CA ASN A 154 -0.73 -0.13 8.69
C ASN A 154 0.59 0.55 8.33
N LEU A 155 0.54 1.85 8.03
CA LEU A 155 1.72 2.71 7.82
C LEU A 155 2.66 2.20 6.71
N VAL A 156 2.12 1.60 5.67
CA VAL A 156 2.88 1.18 4.48
C VAL A 156 2.86 2.30 3.45
N GLN A 157 4.01 2.57 2.79
CA GLN A 157 4.09 3.45 1.63
C GLN A 157 4.21 2.63 0.35
N ILE A 158 3.28 2.84 -0.58
CA ILE A 158 3.32 2.30 -1.94
C ILE A 158 3.44 3.47 -2.91
N ALA A 159 4.61 3.61 -3.52
CA ALA A 159 4.88 4.71 -4.43
C ALA A 159 4.27 4.52 -5.83
N HIS A 160 4.40 5.55 -6.66
CA HIS A 160 3.82 5.61 -8.00
C HIS A 160 4.30 4.47 -8.92
N ASN A 161 3.41 4.01 -9.80
CA ASN A 161 3.70 2.97 -10.80
C ASN A 161 4.07 1.59 -10.23
N VAL A 162 3.90 1.35 -8.93
CA VAL A 162 4.12 0.05 -8.31
C VAL A 162 3.05 -0.94 -8.79
N ARG A 163 3.46 -2.16 -9.06
CA ARG A 163 2.59 -3.28 -9.40
C ARG A 163 2.75 -4.38 -8.38
N ILE A 164 1.73 -4.63 -7.57
CA ILE A 164 1.69 -5.72 -6.59
C ILE A 164 0.82 -6.83 -7.13
N GLY A 165 1.32 -8.05 -7.14
CA GLY A 165 0.61 -9.27 -7.54
C GLY A 165 -0.51 -9.64 -6.57
N ARG A 166 -1.06 -10.85 -6.75
CA ARG A 166 -2.16 -11.39 -5.98
C ARG A 166 -1.70 -12.04 -4.68
N ASN A 167 -2.58 -12.04 -3.67
CA ASN A 167 -2.38 -12.75 -2.40
C ASN A 167 -1.05 -12.42 -1.70
N CYS A 168 -0.52 -11.23 -1.89
CA CYS A 168 0.65 -10.76 -1.17
C CYS A 168 0.29 -10.39 0.26
N ILE A 169 1.27 -10.49 1.18
CA ILE A 169 1.16 -10.05 2.58
C ILE A 169 2.30 -9.06 2.83
N ILE A 170 1.94 -7.81 3.13
CA ILE A 170 2.90 -6.72 3.34
C ILE A 170 2.69 -6.19 4.75
N ALA A 171 3.65 -6.46 5.64
CA ALA A 171 3.57 -6.03 7.02
C ALA A 171 3.93 -4.55 7.20
N GLY A 172 3.52 -3.99 8.32
CA GLY A 172 3.57 -2.56 8.64
C GLY A 172 4.94 -1.91 8.54
N LEU A 173 4.92 -0.60 8.35
CA LEU A 173 6.12 0.24 8.20
C LEU A 173 6.99 -0.09 6.97
N SER A 174 6.50 -0.90 6.03
CA SER A 174 7.23 -1.20 4.80
C SER A 174 7.11 -0.06 3.78
N GLY A 175 8.17 0.15 2.99
CA GLY A 175 8.21 1.15 1.93
C GLY A 175 8.58 0.53 0.58
N ILE A 176 7.74 0.76 -0.42
CA ILE A 176 7.94 0.28 -1.79
C ILE A 176 8.13 1.50 -2.67
N SER A 177 9.34 1.69 -3.19
CA SER A 177 9.67 2.82 -4.06
C SER A 177 9.03 2.71 -5.44
N GLY A 178 9.13 3.77 -6.24
CA GLY A 178 8.45 3.87 -7.53
C GLY A 178 8.83 2.76 -8.53
N SER A 179 7.87 2.36 -9.35
CA SER A 179 8.05 1.41 -10.46
C SER A 179 8.51 0.00 -10.05
N VAL A 180 8.38 -0.38 -8.78
CA VAL A 180 8.65 -1.75 -8.33
C VAL A 180 7.54 -2.69 -8.80
N THR A 181 7.95 -3.87 -9.24
CA THR A 181 7.03 -4.98 -9.56
C THR A 181 7.18 -6.09 -8.53
N VAL A 182 6.09 -6.43 -7.85
CA VAL A 182 6.00 -7.52 -6.87
C VAL A 182 5.14 -8.63 -7.47
N GLY A 183 5.68 -9.84 -7.56
CA GLY A 183 4.97 -11.02 -8.05
C GLY A 183 3.86 -11.50 -7.10
N ASP A 184 3.15 -12.54 -7.50
CA ASP A 184 2.07 -13.13 -6.69
C ASP A 184 2.63 -13.82 -5.43
N ASN A 185 1.83 -13.90 -4.35
CA ASN A 185 2.13 -14.64 -3.12
C ASN A 185 3.44 -14.21 -2.41
N VAL A 186 3.90 -13.00 -2.62
CA VAL A 186 5.06 -12.45 -1.92
C VAL A 186 4.70 -12.10 -0.49
N THR A 187 5.61 -12.39 0.45
CA THR A 187 5.47 -12.01 1.86
C THR A 187 6.58 -11.05 2.27
N MET A 188 6.22 -9.87 2.78
CA MET A 188 7.16 -8.87 3.30
C MET A 188 6.99 -8.73 4.81
N GLY A 189 8.05 -8.95 5.56
CA GLY A 189 8.11 -8.64 6.99
C GLY A 189 8.07 -7.13 7.25
N GLY A 190 7.76 -6.75 8.50
CA GLY A 190 7.64 -5.33 8.86
C GLY A 190 8.92 -4.52 8.63
N GLY A 191 8.75 -3.29 8.13
CA GLY A 191 9.85 -2.37 7.89
C GLY A 191 10.77 -2.74 6.72
N VAL A 192 10.30 -3.55 5.77
CA VAL A 192 11.01 -3.83 4.53
C VAL A 192 11.06 -2.57 3.66
N GLY A 193 12.23 -2.25 3.09
CA GLY A 193 12.43 -1.18 2.13
C GLY A 193 12.86 -1.71 0.77
N LEU A 194 12.14 -1.35 -0.29
CA LEU A 194 12.50 -1.68 -1.67
C LEU A 194 12.96 -0.43 -2.41
N ALA A 195 14.16 -0.46 -3.00
CA ALA A 195 14.59 0.58 -3.94
C ALA A 195 13.71 0.58 -5.20
N ASP A 196 13.79 1.63 -5.98
CA ASP A 196 13.00 1.82 -7.20
C ASP A 196 13.35 0.82 -8.31
N HIS A 197 12.39 0.59 -9.20
CA HIS A 197 12.54 -0.26 -10.39
C HIS A 197 12.93 -1.73 -10.13
N LEU A 198 12.77 -2.25 -8.92
CA LEU A 198 13.05 -3.64 -8.61
C LEU A 198 11.93 -4.58 -9.05
N THR A 199 12.31 -5.83 -9.30
CA THR A 199 11.38 -6.95 -9.47
C THR A 199 11.57 -7.95 -8.33
N ILE A 200 10.48 -8.21 -7.59
CA ILE A 200 10.40 -9.23 -6.55
C ILE A 200 9.62 -10.41 -7.11
N GLY A 201 10.27 -11.54 -7.26
CA GLY A 201 9.70 -12.73 -7.90
C GLY A 201 8.56 -13.36 -7.08
N THR A 202 7.65 -14.04 -7.78
CA THR A 202 6.51 -14.74 -7.19
C THR A 202 6.93 -15.66 -6.05
N GLY A 203 6.21 -15.61 -4.92
CA GLY A 203 6.45 -16.44 -3.75
C GLY A 203 7.69 -16.09 -2.94
N ALA A 204 8.41 -15.04 -3.27
CA ALA A 204 9.56 -14.58 -2.49
C ALA A 204 9.14 -14.16 -1.07
N LYS A 205 10.05 -14.35 -0.11
CA LYS A 205 9.85 -13.96 1.29
C LYS A 205 10.95 -13.00 1.72
N LEU A 206 10.55 -11.80 2.12
CA LEU A 206 11.45 -10.74 2.53
C LEU A 206 11.41 -10.59 4.05
N ALA A 207 12.54 -10.85 4.70
CA ALA A 207 12.63 -10.77 6.16
C ALA A 207 12.46 -9.33 6.67
N ALA A 208 11.91 -9.19 7.88
CA ALA A 208 11.67 -7.89 8.49
C ALA A 208 12.93 -7.02 8.56
N ARG A 209 12.74 -5.70 8.42
CA ARG A 209 13.82 -4.70 8.50
C ARG A 209 14.90 -4.79 7.42
N SER A 210 14.69 -5.57 6.36
CA SER A 210 15.66 -5.69 5.25
C SER A 210 15.47 -4.59 4.22
N GLY A 211 16.59 -4.08 3.69
CA GLY A 211 16.64 -3.14 2.58
C GLY A 211 17.13 -3.83 1.30
N PHE A 212 16.41 -3.66 0.21
CA PHE A 212 16.68 -4.31 -1.06
C PHE A 212 17.14 -3.30 -2.12
N MET A 213 18.29 -3.56 -2.73
CA MET A 213 18.90 -2.76 -3.79
C MET A 213 19.03 -3.55 -5.10
N SER A 214 18.51 -4.78 -5.14
CA SER A 214 18.56 -5.68 -6.29
C SER A 214 17.31 -6.55 -6.37
N ASN A 215 17.02 -7.09 -7.55
CA ASN A 215 15.91 -8.01 -7.79
C ASN A 215 16.04 -9.26 -6.93
N VAL A 216 14.89 -9.79 -6.50
CA VAL A 216 14.79 -11.04 -5.74
C VAL A 216 14.16 -12.11 -6.63
N PRO A 217 14.82 -13.25 -6.87
CA PRO A 217 14.25 -14.36 -7.64
C PRO A 217 12.99 -14.95 -6.99
N ALA A 218 12.17 -15.62 -7.83
CA ALA A 218 10.96 -16.26 -7.36
C ALA A 218 11.25 -17.37 -6.34
N GLY A 219 10.42 -17.44 -5.28
CA GLY A 219 10.49 -18.46 -4.23
C GLY A 219 11.63 -18.30 -3.23
N GLU A 220 12.53 -17.35 -3.43
CA GLU A 220 13.67 -17.17 -2.54
C GLU A 220 13.29 -16.44 -1.24
N ILE A 221 14.08 -16.70 -0.19
CA ILE A 221 13.97 -16.05 1.12
C ILE A 221 15.20 -15.18 1.32
N TRP A 222 14.98 -13.87 1.35
CA TRP A 222 16.05 -12.89 1.52
C TRP A 222 15.87 -12.10 2.80
N GLY A 223 16.99 -11.73 3.42
CA GLY A 223 16.98 -10.92 4.63
C GLY A 223 18.37 -10.53 5.07
N GLY A 224 18.44 -9.61 5.98
CA GLY A 224 19.69 -9.16 6.60
C GLY A 224 19.39 -8.03 7.56
N TYR A 225 19.22 -8.39 8.85
CA TYR A 225 19.17 -7.43 9.97
C TYR A 225 18.61 -8.07 11.26
N PRO A 226 19.23 -9.05 11.92
CA PRO A 226 18.81 -9.34 13.27
C PRO A 226 19.43 -8.33 14.25
N ALA A 227 18.64 -7.84 15.19
CA ALA A 227 19.18 -7.17 16.37
C ALA A 227 19.88 -8.22 17.25
N GLN A 228 21.04 -7.84 17.78
CA GLN A 228 21.86 -8.70 18.65
C GLN A 228 22.48 -7.84 19.76
N PRO A 229 23.06 -8.42 20.81
CA PRO A 229 23.74 -7.65 21.85
C PRO A 229 24.75 -6.68 21.23
N MET A 230 24.73 -5.40 21.64
CA MET A 230 25.55 -4.33 21.02
C MET A 230 27.04 -4.72 20.97
N ALA A 231 27.56 -5.39 22.02
CA ALA A 231 28.95 -5.83 22.05
C ALA A 231 29.28 -6.87 20.97
N GLU A 232 28.33 -7.70 20.55
CA GLU A 232 28.47 -8.67 19.46
C GLU A 232 28.42 -7.97 18.13
N ALA A 233 27.42 -7.12 17.91
CA ALA A 233 27.30 -6.32 16.70
C ALA A 233 28.56 -5.51 16.41
N MET A 234 29.10 -4.84 17.42
CA MET A 234 30.33 -4.04 17.26
C MET A 234 31.57 -4.90 16.97
N ARG A 235 31.66 -6.13 17.52
CA ARG A 235 32.75 -7.07 17.20
C ARG A 235 32.68 -7.54 15.74
N GLU A 236 31.47 -7.87 15.25
CA GLU A 236 31.24 -8.28 13.87
C GLU A 236 31.60 -7.15 12.88
N ILE A 237 31.12 -5.94 13.15
CA ILE A 237 31.47 -4.75 12.33
C ILE A 237 32.98 -4.52 12.31
N ALA A 238 33.65 -4.64 13.47
CA ALA A 238 35.11 -4.48 13.57
C ALA A 238 35.87 -5.58 12.79
N ALA A 239 35.37 -6.81 12.83
CA ALA A 239 35.94 -7.93 12.08
C ALA A 239 35.82 -7.70 10.56
N LEU A 240 34.62 -7.33 10.08
CA LEU A 240 34.38 -6.99 8.67
C LEU A 240 35.27 -5.85 8.18
N ARG A 241 35.43 -4.78 8.98
CA ARG A 241 36.32 -3.65 8.65
C ARG A 241 37.79 -4.07 8.54
N ARG A 242 38.26 -4.98 9.41
CA ARG A 242 39.63 -5.54 9.33
C ARG A 242 39.83 -6.33 8.06
N LEU A 243 38.89 -7.22 7.73
CA LEU A 243 38.94 -8.00 6.48
C LEU A 243 38.95 -7.11 5.23
N ALA A 244 38.11 -6.07 5.21
CA ALA A 244 38.06 -5.12 4.09
C ALA A 244 39.38 -4.33 3.91
N ARG A 245 40.09 -4.00 5.02
CA ARG A 245 41.39 -3.31 4.98
C ARG A 245 42.52 -4.27 4.55
N ALA A 246 42.53 -5.51 5.03
CA ALA A 246 43.52 -6.52 4.66
C ALA A 246 43.49 -6.83 3.14
N ARG A 247 42.31 -6.81 2.53
CA ARG A 247 42.15 -7.01 1.09
C ARG A 247 42.75 -5.85 0.25
N LYS A 248 42.66 -4.60 0.74
CA LYS A 248 43.28 -3.42 0.09
C LYS A 248 44.82 -3.45 0.15
N SER A 249 45.41 -4.01 1.19
CA SER A 249 46.88 -4.12 1.32
C SER A 249 47.47 -5.30 0.52
N GLY A 250 46.66 -6.31 0.15
CA GLY A 250 47.11 -7.44 -0.68
C GLY A 250 47.09 -7.17 -2.18
N ASP A 251 46.31 -6.19 -2.65
CA ASP A 251 46.17 -5.84 -4.07
C ASP A 251 47.18 -4.78 -4.55
N GLY A 252 47.95 -4.20 -3.62
CA GLY A 252 48.99 -3.20 -3.91
C GLY A 252 50.35 -3.74 -4.29
N GLY A 253 50.52 -5.03 -4.51
CA GLY A 253 51.81 -5.70 -4.77
C GLY A 253 51.95 -6.38 -6.13
N LYS A 254 51.20 -5.97 -7.14
CA LYS A 254 51.38 -6.40 -8.52
C LYS A 254 51.32 -5.19 -9.45
N ASN A 255 52.45 -4.52 -9.61
CA ASN A 255 52.82 -3.73 -10.78
C ASN A 255 54.25 -4.10 -11.15
#